data_a9659f1bc0791ddfd8850ed5d462bcae
#
_entry.id   a9659f1bc0791ddfd8850ed5d462bcae
#
_cell.length_a   1.000
_cell.length_b   1.000
_cell.length_c   1.000
_cell.angle_alpha   90.00
_cell.angle_beta   90.00
_cell.angle_gamma   90.00
#
_symmetry.space_group_name_H-M   'P 1'
#
loop_
_entity.id
_entity.type
_entity.pdbx_description
1 polymer ?
#
loop_
_entity_poly.entity_id
_entity_poly.type
_entity_poly.pdbx_seq_one_letter_code
_entity_poly.pdbx_strand_id
1 'polypeptide(L)'
;LASFYLNSDRYTDGTLQISGPEHYEVYIDNEKQTPANGELKLTLEPRRYEVVIKYLTAPDETNHIPKVTFKTDSKAVVTATTDPEKRYTLSDVFDGTRIRSVSLSPNGKYLLTAYQTTYPGGDTESFQQVTDRATGQVLMESNNHHYSWMPRSNRLYYTRKGMQGKELVTIDPATQAEEVLAHNLPDGWFSFAPTEDFLLFNIIEEGPKKGEDLQEIL
;
A
#
# COMPACT_ATOMS: atom_id res chain seq x y z
N LEU A 1 -20.33 -7.68 -28.68
CA LEU A 1 -19.43 -7.21 -27.64
C LEU A 1 -19.54 -5.69 -27.54
N ALA A 2 -19.72 -5.14 -26.36
CA ALA A 2 -19.60 -3.72 -26.06
C ALA A 2 -18.50 -3.54 -25.01
N SER A 3 -17.62 -2.57 -25.22
CA SER A 3 -16.55 -2.22 -24.30
C SER A 3 -16.54 -0.71 -24.10
N PHE A 4 -16.37 -0.30 -22.84
CA PHE A 4 -16.23 1.10 -22.47
C PHE A 4 -15.49 1.21 -21.15
N TYR A 5 -15.13 2.43 -20.76
CA TYR A 5 -14.44 2.72 -19.52
C TYR A 5 -15.28 3.61 -18.63
N LEU A 6 -15.35 3.27 -17.34
CA LEU A 6 -15.87 4.15 -16.29
C LEU A 6 -14.72 4.81 -15.56
N ASN A 7 -14.77 6.14 -15.41
CA ASN A 7 -13.80 6.87 -14.62
C ASN A 7 -14.54 7.47 -13.42
N SER A 8 -14.10 7.17 -12.21
CA SER A 8 -14.60 7.81 -10.99
C SER A 8 -13.56 8.79 -10.45
N ASP A 9 -13.99 9.97 -10.01
CA ASP A 9 -13.11 11.00 -9.44
C ASP A 9 -12.85 10.78 -7.94
N ARG A 10 -13.65 9.93 -7.28
CA ARG A 10 -13.57 9.63 -5.85
C ARG A 10 -14.25 8.30 -5.51
N TYR A 11 -14.08 7.85 -4.26
CA TYR A 11 -14.86 6.73 -3.75
C TYR A 11 -16.34 6.99 -3.87
N THR A 12 -17.06 6.08 -4.48
CA THR A 12 -18.52 6.17 -4.59
C THR A 12 -19.15 4.79 -4.71
N ASP A 13 -20.26 4.63 -4.00
CA ASP A 13 -21.18 3.52 -4.24
C ASP A 13 -22.17 3.92 -5.31
N GLY A 14 -22.54 2.95 -6.14
CA GLY A 14 -23.51 3.18 -7.19
C GLY A 14 -23.99 1.90 -7.81
N THR A 15 -24.91 2.05 -8.76
CA THR A 15 -25.51 0.92 -9.47
C THR A 15 -25.33 1.11 -10.97
N LEU A 16 -24.68 0.15 -11.60
CA LEU A 16 -24.63 0.03 -13.05
C LEU A 16 -25.90 -0.68 -13.52
N GLN A 17 -26.74 0.02 -14.25
CA GLN A 17 -27.96 -0.53 -14.84
C GLN A 17 -27.70 -0.89 -16.30
N ILE A 18 -28.06 -2.11 -16.66
CA ILE A 18 -27.87 -2.68 -18.00
C ILE A 18 -29.23 -3.11 -18.52
N SER A 19 -29.60 -2.65 -19.69
CA SER A 19 -30.87 -2.99 -20.36
C SER A 19 -30.63 -3.22 -21.85
N GLY A 20 -31.54 -3.95 -22.48
CA GLY A 20 -31.51 -4.28 -23.92
C GLY A 20 -31.41 -5.78 -24.11
N PRO A 21 -30.24 -6.42 -24.02
CA PRO A 21 -30.10 -7.84 -24.28
C PRO A 21 -30.69 -8.70 -23.17
N GLU A 22 -31.35 -9.82 -23.54
CA GLU A 22 -31.82 -10.80 -22.54
C GLU A 22 -30.71 -11.66 -21.98
N HIS A 23 -29.73 -12.00 -22.82
CA HIS A 23 -28.59 -12.84 -22.46
C HIS A 23 -27.29 -12.06 -22.60
N TYR A 24 -26.64 -11.81 -21.48
CA TYR A 24 -25.37 -11.12 -21.46
C TYR A 24 -24.50 -11.52 -20.24
N GLU A 25 -23.23 -11.27 -20.38
CA GLU A 25 -22.23 -11.39 -19.33
C GLU A 25 -21.51 -10.06 -19.17
N VAL A 26 -21.22 -9.67 -17.95
CA VAL A 26 -20.49 -8.43 -17.61
C VAL A 26 -19.15 -8.78 -16.99
N TYR A 27 -18.13 -8.07 -17.44
CA TYR A 27 -16.79 -8.14 -16.89
C TYR A 27 -16.34 -6.73 -16.50
N ILE A 28 -15.71 -6.59 -15.34
CA ILE A 28 -15.04 -5.36 -14.91
C ILE A 28 -13.60 -5.72 -14.63
N ASP A 29 -12.66 -5.06 -15.32
CA ASP A 29 -11.22 -5.33 -15.25
C ASP A 29 -10.90 -6.83 -15.44
N ASN A 30 -11.56 -7.47 -16.39
CA ASN A 30 -11.52 -8.91 -16.71
C ASN A 30 -12.14 -9.85 -15.65
N GLU A 31 -12.71 -9.35 -14.57
CA GLU A 31 -13.42 -10.14 -13.57
C GLU A 31 -14.91 -10.24 -13.93
N LYS A 32 -15.43 -11.48 -13.99
CA LYS A 32 -16.85 -11.72 -14.27
C LYS A 32 -17.73 -11.25 -13.12
N GLN A 33 -18.71 -10.42 -13.42
CA GLN A 33 -19.70 -9.90 -12.48
C GLN A 33 -21.05 -10.59 -12.69
N THR A 34 -21.86 -10.63 -11.63
CA THR A 34 -23.21 -11.23 -11.68
C THR A 34 -24.27 -10.16 -11.41
N PRO A 35 -24.80 -9.49 -12.44
CA PRO A 35 -25.91 -8.56 -12.27
C PRO A 35 -27.18 -9.26 -11.79
N ALA A 36 -27.92 -8.61 -10.92
CA ALA A 36 -29.24 -9.06 -10.48
C ALA A 36 -30.31 -8.16 -11.12
N ASN A 37 -31.22 -8.74 -11.91
CA ASN A 37 -32.29 -8.00 -12.60
C ASN A 37 -31.80 -6.80 -13.45
N GLY A 38 -30.67 -6.95 -14.11
CA GLY A 38 -30.08 -5.86 -14.90
C GLY A 38 -29.31 -4.82 -14.10
N GLU A 39 -29.13 -5.03 -12.81
CA GLU A 39 -28.44 -4.10 -11.92
C GLU A 39 -27.20 -4.74 -11.31
N LEU A 40 -26.10 -4.01 -11.31
CA LEU A 40 -24.84 -4.38 -10.68
C LEU A 40 -24.44 -3.28 -9.70
N LYS A 41 -24.45 -3.62 -8.40
CA LYS A 41 -23.96 -2.70 -7.35
C LYS A 41 -22.45 -2.70 -7.35
N LEU A 42 -21.86 -1.51 -7.37
CA LEU A 42 -20.42 -1.28 -7.42
C LEU A 42 -20.00 -0.28 -6.37
N THR A 43 -18.86 -0.56 -5.76
CA THR A 43 -18.07 0.42 -5.01
C THR A 43 -16.89 0.81 -5.88
N LEU A 44 -16.88 2.03 -6.37
CA LEU A 44 -15.83 2.55 -7.24
C LEU A 44 -14.82 3.34 -6.42
N GLU A 45 -13.57 3.06 -6.65
CA GLU A 45 -12.43 3.88 -6.20
C GLU A 45 -12.13 4.98 -7.22
N PRO A 46 -11.36 6.02 -6.87
CA PRO A 46 -10.98 7.07 -7.82
C PRO A 46 -9.98 6.54 -8.86
N ARG A 47 -10.48 5.77 -9.81
CA ARG A 47 -9.71 5.19 -10.91
C ARG A 47 -10.60 4.89 -12.13
N ARG A 48 -9.95 4.39 -13.16
CA ARG A 48 -10.59 3.91 -14.39
C ARG A 48 -10.83 2.40 -14.30
N TYR A 49 -12.02 1.99 -14.74
CA TYR A 49 -12.46 0.60 -14.85
C TYR A 49 -12.77 0.26 -16.29
N GLU A 50 -12.28 -0.86 -16.80
CA GLU A 50 -12.71 -1.40 -18.08
C GLU A 50 -13.99 -2.23 -17.88
N VAL A 51 -15.06 -1.90 -18.61
CA VAL A 51 -16.31 -2.64 -18.58
C VAL A 51 -16.53 -3.29 -19.93
N VAL A 52 -16.66 -4.62 -19.93
CA VAL A 52 -16.92 -5.40 -21.13
C VAL A 52 -18.23 -6.14 -20.95
N ILE A 53 -19.16 -5.96 -21.91
CA ILE A 53 -20.44 -6.66 -21.96
C ILE A 53 -20.44 -7.57 -23.19
N LYS A 54 -20.47 -8.87 -22.94
CA LYS A 54 -20.69 -9.90 -23.97
C LYS A 54 -22.17 -10.20 -24.00
N TYR A 55 -22.79 -10.12 -25.16
CA TYR A 55 -24.23 -10.34 -25.31
C TYR A 55 -24.56 -11.08 -26.60
N LEU A 56 -25.69 -11.76 -26.58
CA LEU A 56 -26.22 -12.44 -27.76
C LEU A 56 -27.29 -11.55 -28.39
N THR A 57 -27.28 -11.50 -29.74
CA THR A 57 -28.30 -10.82 -30.51
C THR A 57 -28.89 -11.84 -31.49
N ALA A 58 -30.20 -11.85 -31.64
CA ALA A 58 -30.84 -12.59 -32.71
C ALA A 58 -30.66 -11.85 -34.06
N PRO A 59 -30.55 -12.53 -35.20
CA PRO A 59 -30.27 -11.92 -36.50
C PRO A 59 -31.29 -10.87 -36.95
N ASP A 60 -32.52 -10.96 -36.47
CA ASP A 60 -33.67 -10.12 -36.92
C ASP A 60 -34.00 -8.97 -35.93
N GLU A 61 -33.23 -8.81 -34.88
CA GLU A 61 -33.55 -7.83 -33.82
C GLU A 61 -32.59 -6.63 -33.82
N THR A 62 -33.07 -5.50 -34.29
CA THR A 62 -32.30 -4.24 -34.36
C THR A 62 -32.14 -3.50 -33.06
N ASN A 63 -32.74 -3.98 -31.95
CA ASN A 63 -32.89 -3.20 -30.71
C ASN A 63 -32.15 -3.76 -29.46
N HIS A 64 -31.18 -4.65 -29.64
CA HIS A 64 -30.53 -5.34 -28.53
C HIS A 64 -29.12 -4.82 -28.18
N ILE A 65 -28.80 -3.60 -28.58
CA ILE A 65 -27.56 -2.95 -28.11
C ILE A 65 -27.72 -2.65 -26.62
N PRO A 66 -26.79 -3.08 -25.76
CA PRO A 66 -26.86 -2.81 -24.35
C PRO A 66 -26.86 -1.29 -24.08
N LYS A 67 -27.85 -0.82 -23.34
CA LYS A 67 -27.89 0.53 -22.80
C LYS A 67 -27.40 0.45 -21.37
N VAL A 68 -26.39 1.25 -21.04
CA VAL A 68 -25.76 1.24 -19.74
C VAL A 68 -25.88 2.61 -19.10
N THR A 69 -26.30 2.63 -17.83
CA THR A 69 -26.40 3.85 -17.04
C THR A 69 -25.82 3.60 -15.65
N PHE A 70 -25.00 4.50 -15.16
CA PHE A 70 -24.52 4.46 -13.78
C PHE A 70 -25.28 5.46 -12.93
N LYS A 71 -25.81 5.01 -11.80
CA LYS A 71 -26.53 5.85 -10.83
C LYS A 71 -25.82 5.84 -9.50
N THR A 72 -25.63 7.00 -8.90
CA THR A 72 -25.09 7.19 -7.57
C THR A 72 -25.79 8.35 -6.87
N ASP A 73 -25.93 8.23 -5.56
CA ASP A 73 -26.48 9.30 -4.71
C ASP A 73 -25.36 10.21 -4.16
N SER A 74 -24.10 9.87 -4.44
CA SER A 74 -22.95 10.67 -4.02
C SER A 74 -22.71 11.87 -4.94
N LYS A 75 -21.89 12.83 -4.48
CA LYS A 75 -21.41 13.95 -5.30
C LYS A 75 -20.26 13.55 -6.25
N ALA A 76 -20.00 12.25 -6.42
CA ALA A 76 -18.96 11.76 -7.30
C ALA A 76 -19.31 12.04 -8.76
N VAL A 77 -18.30 12.40 -9.53
CA VAL A 77 -18.40 12.50 -10.98
C VAL A 77 -17.93 11.19 -11.59
N VAL A 78 -18.87 10.39 -12.09
CA VAL A 78 -18.59 9.17 -12.82
C VAL A 78 -18.86 9.42 -14.30
N THR A 79 -17.82 9.28 -15.12
CA THR A 79 -17.90 9.49 -16.57
C THR A 79 -17.66 8.19 -17.31
N ALA A 80 -18.34 8.00 -18.45
CA ALA A 80 -18.12 6.89 -19.35
C ALA A 80 -17.44 7.38 -20.64
N THR A 81 -16.50 6.59 -21.16
CA THR A 81 -15.83 6.86 -22.43
C THR A 81 -15.51 5.55 -23.15
N THR A 82 -15.51 5.59 -24.48
CA THR A 82 -15.02 4.50 -25.34
C THR A 82 -13.56 4.70 -25.76
N ASP A 83 -12.95 5.84 -25.39
CA ASP A 83 -11.56 6.14 -25.68
C ASP A 83 -10.65 5.23 -24.83
N PRO A 84 -9.78 4.40 -25.44
CA PRO A 84 -8.85 3.56 -24.72
C PRO A 84 -7.69 4.35 -24.08
N GLU A 85 -7.44 5.57 -24.52
CA GLU A 85 -6.36 6.39 -23.98
C GLU A 85 -6.66 6.80 -22.53
N LYS A 86 -5.79 6.39 -21.61
CA LYS A 86 -5.86 6.79 -20.21
C LYS A 86 -5.12 8.10 -19.99
N ARG A 87 -5.85 9.13 -19.57
CA ARG A 87 -5.20 10.33 -19.05
C ARG A 87 -4.82 10.08 -17.59
N TYR A 88 -3.55 10.29 -17.26
CA TYR A 88 -3.10 10.21 -15.88
C TYR A 88 -3.74 11.31 -15.06
N THR A 89 -4.30 10.92 -13.94
CA THR A 89 -4.82 11.81 -12.90
C THR A 89 -3.79 12.00 -11.80
N LEU A 90 -4.03 12.94 -10.89
CA LEU A 90 -3.18 13.08 -9.69
C LEU A 90 -3.20 11.80 -8.84
N SER A 91 -4.33 11.10 -8.75
CA SER A 91 -4.43 9.82 -8.06
C SER A 91 -3.51 8.77 -8.66
N ASP A 92 -3.42 8.66 -9.99
CA ASP A 92 -2.48 7.72 -10.64
C ASP A 92 -1.01 8.03 -10.28
N VAL A 93 -0.71 9.28 -9.91
CA VAL A 93 0.63 9.71 -9.50
C VAL A 93 0.86 9.50 -8.02
N PHE A 94 -0.13 9.70 -7.16
CA PHE A 94 0.04 9.69 -5.70
C PHE A 94 -0.38 8.37 -5.04
N ASP A 95 -1.37 7.67 -5.59
CA ASP A 95 -1.90 6.43 -5.00
C ASP A 95 -1.07 5.21 -5.43
N GLY A 96 -1.21 4.13 -4.66
CA GLY A 96 -0.55 2.86 -4.93
C GLY A 96 0.74 2.64 -4.14
N THR A 97 1.35 1.48 -4.38
CA THR A 97 2.55 1.04 -3.66
C THR A 97 3.82 1.49 -4.36
N ARG A 98 4.71 2.12 -3.59
CA ARG A 98 6.00 2.62 -4.06
C ARG A 98 7.15 2.10 -3.22
N ILE A 99 8.28 1.90 -3.86
CA ILE A 99 9.54 1.64 -3.17
C ILE A 99 10.05 2.95 -2.57
N ARG A 100 10.26 2.95 -1.26
CA ARG A 100 10.81 4.08 -0.50
C ARG A 100 12.33 4.00 -0.37
N SER A 101 12.84 2.80 -0.10
CA SER A 101 14.27 2.56 -0.02
C SER A 101 14.60 1.12 -0.34
N VAL A 102 15.84 0.91 -0.75
CA VAL A 102 16.40 -0.40 -1.01
C VAL A 102 17.82 -0.43 -0.44
N SER A 103 18.14 -1.48 0.29
CA SER A 103 19.48 -1.68 0.83
C SER A 103 19.90 -3.15 0.75
N LEU A 104 21.18 -3.38 0.53
CA LEU A 104 21.76 -4.72 0.49
C LEU A 104 22.34 -5.09 1.86
N SER A 105 22.27 -6.39 2.19
CA SER A 105 23.08 -6.94 3.28
C SER A 105 24.57 -6.74 3.00
N PRO A 106 25.44 -6.69 4.02
CA PRO A 106 26.88 -6.48 3.84
C PRO A 106 27.55 -7.40 2.84
N ASN A 107 27.13 -8.66 2.75
CA ASN A 107 27.66 -9.61 1.74
C ASN A 107 26.91 -9.58 0.39
N GLY A 108 25.91 -8.71 0.25
CA GLY A 108 25.10 -8.56 -0.97
C GLY A 108 24.16 -9.74 -1.27
N LYS A 109 23.95 -10.67 -0.33
CA LYS A 109 23.08 -11.83 -0.53
C LYS A 109 21.60 -11.46 -0.44
N TYR A 110 21.24 -10.59 0.48
CA TYR A 110 19.86 -10.22 0.78
C TYR A 110 19.56 -8.76 0.41
N LEU A 111 18.33 -8.54 0.00
CA LEU A 111 17.80 -7.22 -0.33
C LEU A 111 16.72 -6.87 0.69
N LEU A 112 16.87 -5.73 1.37
CA LEU A 112 15.83 -5.14 2.19
C LEU A 112 15.18 -4.03 1.40
N THR A 113 13.90 -4.17 1.10
CA THR A 113 13.10 -3.17 0.39
C THR A 113 12.01 -2.63 1.30
N ALA A 114 11.96 -1.31 1.45
CA ALA A 114 10.88 -0.64 2.14
C ALA A 114 9.87 -0.10 1.11
N TYR A 115 8.61 -0.38 1.36
CA TYR A 115 7.47 0.04 0.56
C TYR A 115 6.59 0.99 1.34
N GLN A 116 5.88 1.81 0.63
CA GLN A 116 4.79 2.62 1.14
C GLN A 116 3.62 2.53 0.17
N THR A 117 2.47 2.15 0.67
CA THR A 117 1.20 2.21 -0.05
C THR A 117 0.47 3.48 0.36
N THR A 118 0.08 4.28 -0.60
CA THR A 118 -0.82 5.42 -0.40
C THR A 118 -2.18 5.02 -0.93
N TYR A 119 -3.18 5.10 -0.08
CA TYR A 119 -4.56 4.81 -0.42
C TYR A 119 -5.27 6.06 -0.93
N PRO A 120 -6.26 5.92 -1.79
CA PRO A 120 -7.14 7.03 -2.13
C PRO A 120 -7.80 7.59 -0.86
N GLY A 121 -7.59 8.86 -0.56
CA GLY A 121 -7.96 9.48 0.72
C GLY A 121 -6.76 9.99 1.49
N GLY A 122 -5.54 9.56 1.11
CA GLY A 122 -4.28 10.06 1.64
C GLY A 122 -3.71 9.23 2.80
N ASP A 123 -4.40 8.20 3.27
CA ASP A 123 -3.86 7.27 4.25
C ASP A 123 -2.66 6.52 3.67
N THR A 124 -1.68 6.25 4.52
CA THR A 124 -0.46 5.54 4.10
C THR A 124 -0.16 4.36 5.01
N GLU A 125 0.29 3.28 4.41
CA GLU A 125 0.80 2.11 5.10
C GLU A 125 2.22 1.82 4.61
N SER A 126 3.10 1.45 5.54
CA SER A 126 4.49 1.12 5.22
C SER A 126 4.79 -0.30 5.63
N PHE A 127 5.53 -1.02 4.80
CA PHE A 127 6.02 -2.35 5.12
C PHE A 127 7.42 -2.56 4.52
N GLN A 128 8.12 -3.55 5.05
CA GLN A 128 9.45 -3.93 4.56
C GLN A 128 9.47 -5.41 4.19
N GLN A 129 10.20 -5.72 3.15
CA GLN A 129 10.44 -7.07 2.66
C GLN A 129 11.93 -7.38 2.61
N VAL A 130 12.30 -8.58 3.04
CA VAL A 130 13.64 -9.13 2.84
C VAL A 130 13.58 -10.23 1.80
N THR A 131 14.35 -10.09 0.75
CA THR A 131 14.37 -11.01 -0.39
C THR A 131 15.76 -11.60 -0.57
N ASP A 132 15.87 -12.90 -0.82
CA ASP A 132 17.10 -13.51 -1.32
C ASP A 132 17.35 -13.05 -2.76
N ARG A 133 18.46 -12.38 -3.00
CA ARG A 133 18.75 -11.76 -4.29
C ARG A 133 18.96 -12.76 -5.42
N ALA A 134 19.45 -13.94 -5.11
CA ALA A 134 19.73 -14.94 -6.13
C ALA A 134 18.46 -15.66 -6.61
N THR A 135 17.54 -15.91 -5.70
CA THR A 135 16.31 -16.68 -5.99
C THR A 135 15.09 -15.81 -6.21
N GLY A 136 15.11 -14.56 -5.73
CA GLY A 136 13.94 -13.68 -5.68
C GLY A 136 12.91 -14.08 -4.61
N GLN A 137 13.23 -15.06 -3.77
CA GLN A 137 12.33 -15.52 -2.72
C GLN A 137 12.22 -14.48 -1.61
N VAL A 138 11.00 -14.13 -1.23
CA VAL A 138 10.71 -13.33 -0.04
C VAL A 138 10.92 -14.20 1.19
N LEU A 139 11.83 -13.80 2.08
CA LEU A 139 12.17 -14.51 3.31
C LEU A 139 11.40 -13.99 4.51
N MET A 140 11.19 -12.68 4.54
CA MET A 140 10.51 -11.98 5.64
C MET A 140 9.72 -10.79 5.11
N GLU A 141 8.63 -10.48 5.79
CA GLU A 141 7.83 -9.28 5.58
C GLU A 141 7.38 -8.72 6.93
N SER A 142 7.39 -7.42 7.11
CA SER A 142 6.93 -6.76 8.32
C SER A 142 6.35 -5.38 8.06
N ASN A 143 5.22 -5.11 8.67
CA ASN A 143 4.59 -3.79 8.81
C ASN A 143 4.68 -3.23 10.23
N ASN A 144 5.15 -4.04 11.20
CA ASN A 144 5.19 -3.69 12.62
C ASN A 144 6.57 -3.24 13.09
N HIS A 145 7.64 -3.64 12.40
CA HIS A 145 9.01 -3.34 12.76
C HIS A 145 9.75 -2.71 11.59
N HIS A 146 10.57 -1.72 11.90
CA HIS A 146 11.47 -1.11 10.94
C HIS A 146 12.85 -1.75 11.05
N TYR A 147 13.18 -2.59 10.09
CA TYR A 147 14.47 -3.29 10.01
C TYR A 147 15.55 -2.43 9.37
N SER A 148 16.77 -2.62 9.86
CA SER A 148 18.00 -2.10 9.25
C SER A 148 19.07 -3.18 9.28
N TRP A 149 20.04 -3.13 8.35
CA TRP A 149 21.15 -4.05 8.34
C TRP A 149 22.16 -3.72 9.44
N MET A 150 22.68 -4.78 10.09
CA MET A 150 23.90 -4.70 10.86
C MET A 150 25.06 -4.30 9.94
N PRO A 151 26.06 -3.55 10.41
CA PRO A 151 27.13 -3.03 9.55
C PRO A 151 28.00 -4.10 8.86
N ARG A 152 28.17 -5.27 9.48
CA ARG A 152 29.09 -6.31 9.04
C ARG A 152 28.44 -7.68 8.89
N SER A 153 27.63 -8.07 9.85
CA SER A 153 26.87 -9.32 9.79
C SER A 153 25.69 -9.18 8.84
N ASN A 154 25.21 -10.29 8.30
CA ASN A 154 24.03 -10.28 7.42
C ASN A 154 22.74 -10.41 8.22
N ARG A 155 22.75 -9.92 9.44
CA ARG A 155 21.57 -9.85 10.31
C ARG A 155 20.89 -8.50 10.17
N LEU A 156 19.62 -8.48 10.41
CA LEU A 156 18.83 -7.24 10.58
C LEU A 156 18.75 -6.89 12.05
N TYR A 157 18.53 -5.63 12.34
CA TYR A 157 18.18 -5.20 13.68
C TYR A 157 16.95 -4.31 13.66
N TYR A 158 16.24 -4.28 14.78
CA TYR A 158 15.10 -3.42 15.04
C TYR A 158 14.97 -3.17 16.54
N THR A 159 14.13 -2.22 16.91
CA THR A 159 13.82 -1.97 18.31
C THR A 159 12.37 -2.29 18.60
N ARG A 160 12.10 -2.84 19.79
CA ARG A 160 10.74 -3.09 20.26
C ARG A 160 10.59 -2.65 21.72
N LYS A 161 9.35 -2.53 22.19
CA LYS A 161 9.04 -2.34 23.59
C LYS A 161 9.07 -3.70 24.30
N GLY A 162 10.02 -3.89 25.22
CA GLY A 162 10.14 -5.07 26.06
C GLY A 162 9.58 -4.84 27.46
N MET A 163 9.71 -5.84 28.33
CA MET A 163 9.25 -5.75 29.73
C MET A 163 10.06 -4.73 30.56
N GLN A 164 11.32 -4.55 30.25
CA GLN A 164 12.26 -3.68 30.97
C GLN A 164 12.63 -2.42 30.19
N GLY A 165 11.74 -1.96 29.30
CA GLY A 165 12.00 -0.80 28.46
C GLY A 165 12.22 -1.17 26.98
N LYS A 166 12.87 -0.29 26.25
CA LYS A 166 13.16 -0.46 24.83
C LYS A 166 14.28 -1.49 24.62
N GLU A 167 14.04 -2.49 23.80
CA GLU A 167 14.99 -3.56 23.48
C GLU A 167 15.55 -3.37 22.06
N LEU A 168 16.82 -3.69 21.88
CA LEU A 168 17.46 -3.88 20.59
C LEU A 168 17.52 -5.37 20.27
N VAL A 169 16.92 -5.73 19.16
CA VAL A 169 16.83 -7.12 18.71
C VAL A 169 17.51 -7.28 17.37
N THR A 170 18.27 -8.36 17.19
CA THR A 170 18.72 -8.78 15.87
C THR A 170 17.96 -10.01 15.40
N ILE A 171 17.81 -10.13 14.10
CA ILE A 171 17.14 -11.26 13.46
C ILE A 171 17.95 -11.74 12.25
N ASP A 172 18.10 -13.04 12.14
CA ASP A 172 18.68 -13.68 10.95
C ASP A 172 17.58 -13.83 9.89
N PRO A 173 17.74 -13.27 8.69
CA PRO A 173 16.67 -13.29 7.68
C PRO A 173 16.38 -14.69 7.12
N ALA A 174 17.34 -15.62 7.16
CA ALA A 174 17.14 -16.96 6.62
C ALA A 174 16.44 -17.91 7.61
N THR A 175 16.76 -17.79 8.89
CA THR A 175 16.23 -18.67 9.94
C THR A 175 15.11 -18.02 10.74
N GLN A 176 14.98 -16.69 10.66
CA GLN A 176 14.12 -15.84 11.48
C GLN A 176 14.41 -15.95 12.99
N ALA A 177 15.60 -16.41 13.35
CA ALA A 177 16.03 -16.50 14.72
C ALA A 177 16.35 -15.12 15.27
N GLU A 178 15.67 -14.75 16.37
CA GLU A 178 15.87 -13.49 17.07
C GLU A 178 16.85 -13.63 18.24
N GLU A 179 17.56 -12.55 18.52
CA GLU A 179 18.44 -12.40 19.66
C GLU A 179 18.35 -10.99 20.21
N VAL A 180 18.13 -10.85 21.50
CA VAL A 180 18.11 -9.55 22.18
C VAL A 180 19.54 -9.15 22.50
N LEU A 181 20.03 -8.09 21.87
CA LEU A 181 21.38 -7.57 22.09
C LEU A 181 21.48 -6.66 23.31
N ALA A 182 20.43 -5.88 23.57
CA ALA A 182 20.42 -4.94 24.68
C ALA A 182 18.99 -4.68 25.16
N HIS A 183 18.86 -4.43 26.46
CA HIS A 183 17.63 -4.02 27.13
C HIS A 183 17.74 -2.58 27.61
N ASN A 184 16.62 -1.97 27.89
CA ASN A 184 16.52 -0.64 28.48
C ASN A 184 17.34 0.44 27.74
N LEU A 185 17.22 0.44 26.41
CA LEU A 185 17.88 1.45 25.58
C LEU A 185 17.39 2.85 25.94
N PRO A 186 18.29 3.85 26.03
CA PRO A 186 17.88 5.23 26.20
C PRO A 186 17.07 5.73 25.00
N ASP A 187 16.27 6.76 25.23
CA ASP A 187 15.63 7.47 24.14
C ASP A 187 16.68 8.25 23.34
N GLY A 188 16.48 8.27 22.05
CA GLY A 188 17.41 8.87 21.11
C GLY A 188 17.70 7.94 19.95
N TRP A 189 18.56 8.40 19.04
CA TRP A 189 19.05 7.56 17.98
C TRP A 189 20.42 6.96 18.36
N PHE A 190 20.70 5.82 17.76
CA PHE A 190 21.96 5.11 17.94
C PHE A 190 22.53 4.66 16.60
N SER A 191 23.81 4.38 16.58
CA SER A 191 24.51 3.74 15.49
C SER A 191 25.44 2.66 15.98
N PHE A 192 25.59 1.60 15.18
CA PHE A 192 26.60 0.59 15.45
C PHE A 192 27.98 1.06 15.02
N ALA A 193 29.00 0.65 15.77
CA ALA A 193 30.35 0.70 15.25
C ALA A 193 30.47 -0.23 14.02
N PRO A 194 31.32 0.07 13.05
CA PRO A 194 31.53 -0.80 11.87
C PRO A 194 31.96 -2.23 12.22
N THR A 195 32.57 -2.43 13.39
CA THR A 195 32.96 -3.74 13.91
C THR A 195 31.87 -4.47 14.68
N GLU A 196 30.74 -3.79 14.94
CA GLU A 196 29.59 -4.28 15.74
C GLU A 196 29.86 -4.50 17.23
N ASP A 197 31.05 -4.11 17.73
CA ASP A 197 31.46 -4.35 19.12
C ASP A 197 30.81 -3.40 20.12
N PHE A 198 30.33 -2.24 19.66
CA PHE A 198 29.68 -1.23 20.51
C PHE A 198 28.66 -0.38 19.76
N LEU A 199 27.79 0.26 20.56
CA LEU A 199 26.78 1.19 20.11
C LEU A 199 27.16 2.61 20.57
N LEU A 200 26.95 3.57 19.66
CA LEU A 200 27.03 4.99 19.95
C LEU A 200 25.61 5.52 20.08
N PHE A 201 25.33 6.16 21.22
CA PHE A 201 24.04 6.82 21.45
C PHE A 201 24.20 8.33 21.37
N ASN A 202 23.23 8.99 20.76
CA ASN A 202 23.06 10.42 20.88
C ASN A 202 21.90 10.67 21.86
N ILE A 203 22.25 11.08 23.09
CA ILE A 203 21.28 11.40 24.12
C ILE A 203 21.10 12.92 24.09
N ILE A 204 19.87 13.36 23.83
CA ILE A 204 19.49 14.76 23.94
C ILE A 204 19.04 14.99 25.39
N GLU A 205 19.82 15.69 26.16
CA GLU A 205 19.37 16.17 27.46
C GLU A 205 18.28 17.23 27.23
N GLU A 206 17.10 17.00 27.77
CA GLU A 206 16.08 18.04 27.80
C GLU A 206 16.62 19.18 28.66
N GLY A 207 16.89 20.32 28.05
CA GLY A 207 17.20 21.54 28.75
C GLY A 207 16.00 21.98 29.65
N PRO A 208 16.22 22.83 30.67
CA PRO A 208 15.15 23.29 31.53
C PRO A 208 14.01 23.85 30.69
N LYS A 209 12.78 23.41 30.96
CA LYS A 209 11.58 23.86 30.22
C LYS A 209 11.49 25.39 30.34
N LYS A 210 11.54 26.07 29.19
CA LYS A 210 11.33 27.51 29.13
C LYS A 210 10.01 27.87 29.81
N GLY A 211 10.05 28.43 31.02
CA GLY A 211 8.86 28.84 31.80
C GLY A 211 8.94 28.58 33.31
N GLU A 212 9.85 27.73 33.76
CA GLU A 212 10.00 27.50 35.21
C GLU A 212 10.91 28.56 35.90
N ASP A 213 11.77 29.24 35.12
CA ASP A 213 12.70 30.27 35.67
C ASP A 213 12.09 31.68 35.77
N LEU A 214 10.84 31.87 35.38
CA LEU A 214 10.21 33.21 35.39
C LEU A 214 9.38 33.52 36.66
N GLN A 215 9.33 32.60 37.62
CA GLN A 215 8.58 32.82 38.89
C GLN A 215 9.42 33.25 40.09
N GLU A 216 10.74 33.37 39.98
CA GLU A 216 11.59 33.80 41.07
C GLU A 216 12.08 35.28 41.02
N ILE A 217 11.55 36.08 40.12
CA ILE A 217 11.88 37.52 40.05
C ILE A 217 10.59 38.35 40.04
N LEU A 218 9.86 38.31 41.14
CA LEU A 218 8.91 39.38 41.55
C LEU A 218 8.76 39.39 43.05
#